data_0b0eaf5e70eb2c1619bb6b7aedcad9c7
#
_entry.id   0b0eaf5e70eb2c1619bb6b7aedcad9c7
#
_cell.length_a   1.000
_cell.length_b   1.000
_cell.length_c   1.000
_cell.angle_alpha   90.00
_cell.angle_beta   90.00
_cell.angle_gamma   90.00
#
_symmetry.space_group_name_H-M   'P 1'
#
loop_
_entity.id
_entity.type
_entity.pdbx_description
1 polymer ?
#
loop_
_entity_poly.entity_id
_entity_poly.type
_entity_poly.pdbx_seq_one_letter_code
_entity_poly.pdbx_strand_id
1 'polypeptide(L)'
;MTPSLIHPGTRRHVTIVSASVGAGHDGAASELARRLGEAGFTVDRHDFLDLLPASLGRLLRQTYALQLRAAPESWERLLIALDQHRRLAAAVRALSGLAARRLARSAAGSDVVVSTYPLASQALGRLRRRGALRVPVVTYLTDMSVHPLWIAERADAHLALHPTAAAQARRLGAADVRVCAPAVRPGFRPASSVLERRLARLHFGLPDDDRLALVVAGAWGSGDVAATVRDVAASRLATPVVVCGRNTALREALARSGVGVTLGWVEDMPALMRACDLVVQNAGGLSSLEALASGLPVISYRCLPGHGRTNAAALEEAGWAPWARRPDELPEALFAALTAPRAMGSSGAADPAAIVAALATGRDSAATGRPASMELSEMVEASQ
;
A
#
# COMPACT_ATOMS: atom_id res chain seq x y z
N MET A 1 -18.39 50.80 8.87
CA MET A 1 -17.68 49.51 8.99
C MET A 1 -18.05 48.66 7.80
N THR A 2 -17.21 48.66 6.79
CA THR A 2 -17.36 47.85 5.55
C THR A 2 -16.94 46.42 5.85
N PRO A 3 -17.74 45.41 5.51
CA PRO A 3 -17.33 44.01 5.68
C PRO A 3 -16.17 43.72 4.72
N SER A 4 -15.06 43.27 5.26
CA SER A 4 -13.91 42.78 4.55
C SER A 4 -14.33 41.58 3.67
N LEU A 5 -14.28 41.74 2.36
CA LEU A 5 -14.45 40.68 1.40
C LEU A 5 -13.32 39.65 1.62
N ILE A 6 -13.65 38.55 2.26
CA ILE A 6 -12.78 37.36 2.29
C ILE A 6 -12.67 36.89 0.83
N HIS A 7 -11.55 37.15 0.19
CA HIS A 7 -11.21 36.52 -1.08
C HIS A 7 -11.25 35.00 -0.85
N PRO A 8 -12.01 34.23 -1.66
CA PRO A 8 -11.92 32.79 -1.61
C PRO A 8 -10.49 32.42 -2.02
N GLY A 9 -9.67 32.05 -1.02
CA GLY A 9 -8.32 31.58 -1.26
C GLY A 9 -8.39 30.46 -2.30
N THR A 10 -7.58 30.58 -3.34
CA THR A 10 -7.43 29.54 -4.38
C THR A 10 -7.19 28.20 -3.67
N ARG A 11 -8.13 27.25 -3.83
CA ARG A 11 -7.99 25.89 -3.25
C ARG A 11 -6.66 25.33 -3.75
N ARG A 12 -5.83 24.88 -2.81
CA ARG A 12 -4.57 24.24 -3.16
C ARG A 12 -4.82 22.95 -3.89
N HIS A 13 -3.93 22.64 -4.81
CA HIS A 13 -4.08 21.54 -5.75
C HIS A 13 -3.04 20.45 -5.51
N VAL A 14 -3.48 19.20 -5.44
CA VAL A 14 -2.64 18.01 -5.28
C VAL A 14 -2.82 17.09 -6.47
N THR A 15 -1.73 16.68 -7.09
CA THR A 15 -1.76 15.61 -8.09
C THR A 15 -1.29 14.31 -7.47
N ILE A 16 -2.09 13.24 -7.59
CA ILE A 16 -1.73 11.89 -7.18
C ILE A 16 -1.53 11.01 -8.42
N VAL A 17 -0.38 10.34 -8.50
CA VAL A 17 -0.04 9.43 -9.58
C VAL A 17 0.05 8.00 -9.04
N SER A 18 -0.90 7.15 -9.44
CA SER A 18 -0.96 5.72 -9.12
C SER A 18 -0.69 4.86 -10.35
N ALA A 19 -0.94 3.56 -10.26
CA ALA A 19 -0.99 2.67 -11.42
C ALA A 19 -1.96 1.51 -11.19
N SER A 20 -2.75 1.18 -12.19
CA SER A 20 -3.71 0.06 -12.18
C SER A 20 -3.03 -1.29 -12.43
N VAL A 21 -1.97 -1.59 -11.63
CA VAL A 21 -1.22 -2.87 -11.60
C VAL A 21 -1.47 -3.62 -10.29
N GLY A 22 -2.70 -3.63 -9.85
CA GLY A 22 -3.14 -4.20 -8.58
C GLY A 22 -3.96 -3.21 -7.77
N ALA A 23 -4.77 -3.71 -6.84
CA ALA A 23 -5.67 -2.86 -6.05
C ALA A 23 -4.94 -1.98 -5.01
N GLY A 24 -3.70 -2.32 -4.65
CA GLY A 24 -2.96 -1.66 -3.57
C GLY A 24 -2.62 -0.21 -3.87
N HIS A 25 -2.01 0.05 -5.03
CA HIS A 25 -1.61 1.40 -5.44
C HIS A 25 -2.81 2.33 -5.60
N ASP A 26 -3.85 1.85 -6.29
CA ASP A 26 -5.08 2.63 -6.53
C ASP A 26 -5.91 2.80 -5.26
N GLY A 27 -5.94 1.81 -4.38
CA GLY A 27 -6.62 1.88 -3.10
C GLY A 27 -6.03 2.97 -2.20
N ALA A 28 -4.70 2.98 -2.05
CA ALA A 28 -3.99 4.01 -1.31
C ALA A 28 -4.17 5.40 -1.93
N ALA A 29 -4.05 5.52 -3.27
CA ALA A 29 -4.26 6.78 -3.98
C ALA A 29 -5.69 7.31 -3.80
N SER A 30 -6.71 6.43 -3.82
CA SER A 30 -8.10 6.79 -3.63
C SER A 30 -8.36 7.32 -2.23
N GLU A 31 -7.81 6.65 -1.22
CA GLU A 31 -7.98 7.06 0.17
C GLU A 31 -7.23 8.37 0.48
N LEU A 32 -6.00 8.53 -0.03
CA LEU A 32 -5.27 9.79 0.08
C LEU A 32 -6.05 10.94 -0.57
N ALA A 33 -6.61 10.72 -1.77
CA ALA A 33 -7.41 11.72 -2.46
C ALA A 33 -8.66 12.12 -1.66
N ARG A 34 -9.34 11.14 -1.06
CA ARG A 34 -10.51 11.39 -0.21
C ARG A 34 -10.14 12.25 1.01
N ARG A 35 -9.09 11.87 1.76
CA ARG A 35 -8.63 12.61 2.95
C ARG A 35 -8.16 14.02 2.61
N LEU A 36 -7.43 14.19 1.52
CA LEU A 36 -7.01 15.51 1.05
C LEU A 36 -8.19 16.36 0.59
N GLY A 37 -9.18 15.77 -0.08
CA GLY A 37 -10.43 16.45 -0.44
C GLY A 37 -11.20 16.94 0.79
N GLU A 38 -11.30 16.11 1.85
CA GLU A 38 -11.90 16.51 3.13
C GLU A 38 -11.10 17.61 3.84
N ALA A 39 -9.78 17.65 3.64
CA ALA A 39 -8.92 18.74 4.14
C ALA A 39 -8.99 20.02 3.29
N GLY A 40 -9.86 20.07 2.25
CA GLY A 40 -10.13 21.24 1.43
C GLY A 40 -9.23 21.39 0.19
N PHE A 41 -8.46 20.38 -0.17
CA PHE A 41 -7.64 20.39 -1.39
C PHE A 41 -8.47 19.98 -2.63
N THR A 42 -8.12 20.52 -3.77
CA THR A 42 -8.52 19.95 -5.07
C THR A 42 -7.53 18.84 -5.42
N VAL A 43 -8.01 17.65 -5.79
CA VAL A 43 -7.14 16.50 -6.04
C VAL A 43 -7.41 15.92 -7.42
N ASP A 44 -6.37 15.90 -8.26
CA ASP A 44 -6.37 15.18 -9.51
C ASP A 44 -5.66 13.84 -9.37
N ARG A 45 -6.22 12.79 -9.98
CA ARG A 45 -5.64 11.45 -9.98
C ARG A 45 -5.33 11.01 -11.40
N HIS A 46 -4.13 10.48 -11.59
CA HIS A 46 -3.68 9.95 -12.87
C HIS A 46 -3.14 8.54 -12.71
N ASP A 47 -3.46 7.68 -13.69
CA ASP A 47 -2.79 6.38 -13.84
C ASP A 47 -1.49 6.57 -14.62
N PHE A 48 -0.37 6.20 -14.04
CA PHE A 48 0.94 6.28 -14.67
C PHE A 48 1.00 5.53 -16.01
N LEU A 49 0.29 4.41 -16.14
CA LEU A 49 0.27 3.61 -17.37
C LEU A 49 -0.44 4.34 -18.51
N ASP A 50 -1.41 5.21 -18.21
CA ASP A 50 -2.08 6.07 -19.22
C ASP A 50 -1.20 7.23 -19.65
N LEU A 51 -0.23 7.62 -18.83
CA LEU A 51 0.76 8.64 -19.16
C LEU A 51 1.90 8.11 -20.04
N LEU A 52 2.07 6.80 -20.13
CA LEU A 52 2.96 6.16 -21.11
C LEU A 52 2.38 6.23 -22.54
N PRO A 53 3.19 6.01 -23.58
CA PRO A 53 2.65 5.75 -24.93
C PRO A 53 1.58 4.65 -24.88
N ALA A 54 0.44 4.87 -25.53
CA ALA A 54 -0.78 4.07 -25.35
C ALA A 54 -0.58 2.55 -25.59
N SER A 55 0.29 2.16 -26.52
CA SER A 55 0.65 0.77 -26.77
C SER A 55 1.42 0.14 -25.59
N LEU A 56 2.35 0.91 -25.01
CA LEU A 56 3.19 0.43 -23.91
C LEU A 56 2.41 0.30 -22.59
N GLY A 57 1.55 1.26 -22.25
CA GLY A 57 0.73 1.19 -21.03
C GLY A 57 -0.21 0.00 -21.05
N ARG A 58 -0.87 -0.27 -22.19
CA ARG A 58 -1.72 -1.46 -22.37
C ARG A 58 -0.93 -2.76 -22.29
N LEU A 59 0.23 -2.81 -22.94
CA LEU A 59 1.11 -3.98 -22.91
C LEU A 59 1.54 -4.30 -21.47
N LEU A 60 1.97 -3.30 -20.70
CA LEU A 60 2.39 -3.49 -19.31
C LEU A 60 1.26 -3.99 -18.42
N ARG A 61 0.02 -3.47 -18.57
CA ARG A 61 -1.14 -4.00 -17.83
C ARG A 61 -1.41 -5.46 -18.16
N GLN A 62 -1.41 -5.81 -19.44
CA GLN A 62 -1.70 -7.18 -19.89
C GLN A 62 -0.61 -8.17 -19.50
N THR A 63 0.65 -7.80 -19.69
CA THR A 63 1.80 -8.65 -19.35
C THR A 63 1.90 -8.87 -17.86
N TYR A 64 1.69 -7.84 -17.03
CA TYR A 64 1.70 -7.98 -15.57
C TYR A 64 0.62 -8.96 -15.09
N ALA A 65 -0.63 -8.80 -15.57
CA ALA A 65 -1.73 -9.68 -15.20
C ALA A 65 -1.49 -11.14 -15.65
N LEU A 66 -0.95 -11.32 -16.87
CA LEU A 66 -0.61 -12.64 -17.40
C LEU A 66 0.55 -13.28 -16.63
N GLN A 67 1.59 -12.51 -16.33
CA GLN A 67 2.78 -12.98 -15.62
C GLN A 67 2.44 -13.46 -14.20
N LEU A 68 1.60 -12.72 -13.46
CA LEU A 68 1.16 -13.15 -12.13
C LEU A 68 0.33 -14.45 -12.15
N ARG A 69 -0.39 -14.70 -13.25
CA ARG A 69 -1.21 -15.93 -13.41
C ARG A 69 -0.41 -17.11 -13.89
N ALA A 70 0.42 -16.93 -14.93
CA ALA A 70 1.05 -18.03 -15.66
C ALA A 70 2.48 -18.33 -15.17
N ALA A 71 3.20 -17.35 -14.65
CA ALA A 71 4.61 -17.50 -14.29
C ALA A 71 5.02 -16.54 -13.14
N PRO A 72 4.43 -16.67 -11.94
CA PRO A 72 4.71 -15.77 -10.83
C PRO A 72 6.19 -15.73 -10.42
N GLU A 73 6.92 -16.83 -10.57
CA GLU A 73 8.37 -16.88 -10.31
C GLU A 73 9.21 -16.02 -11.26
N SER A 74 8.70 -15.74 -12.48
CA SER A 74 9.41 -14.89 -13.43
C SER A 74 9.46 -13.43 -12.93
N TRP A 75 8.46 -13.02 -12.16
CA TRP A 75 8.42 -11.71 -11.51
C TRP A 75 9.50 -11.61 -10.42
N GLU A 76 9.66 -12.65 -9.59
CA GLU A 76 10.73 -12.70 -8.58
C GLU A 76 12.10 -12.60 -9.24
N ARG A 77 12.35 -13.38 -10.31
CA ARG A 77 13.60 -13.31 -11.07
C ARG A 77 13.85 -11.93 -11.67
N LEU A 78 12.79 -11.26 -12.16
CA LEU A 78 12.92 -9.89 -12.67
C LEU A 78 13.28 -8.92 -11.54
N LEU A 79 12.66 -9.00 -10.38
CA LEU A 79 12.98 -8.14 -9.23
C LEU A 79 14.42 -8.37 -8.74
N ILE A 80 14.84 -9.63 -8.62
CA ILE A 80 16.23 -9.98 -8.27
C ILE A 80 17.19 -9.46 -9.33
N ALA A 81 16.87 -9.62 -10.62
CA ALA A 81 17.71 -9.11 -11.70
C ALA A 81 17.81 -7.56 -11.68
N LEU A 82 16.71 -6.87 -11.34
CA LEU A 82 16.72 -5.40 -11.18
C LEU A 82 17.59 -4.95 -10.00
N ASP A 83 17.66 -5.75 -8.95
CA ASP A 83 18.52 -5.47 -7.79
C ASP A 83 20.00 -5.75 -8.10
N GLN A 84 20.29 -6.86 -8.79
CA GLN A 84 21.65 -7.30 -9.10
C GLN A 84 22.27 -6.58 -10.30
N HIS A 85 21.47 -6.17 -11.30
CA HIS A 85 21.96 -5.61 -12.56
C HIS A 85 21.69 -4.12 -12.72
N ARG A 86 22.64 -3.26 -12.35
CA ARG A 86 22.54 -1.80 -12.45
C ARG A 86 22.10 -1.30 -13.84
N ARG A 87 22.53 -1.97 -14.93
CA ARG A 87 22.13 -1.61 -16.31
C ARG A 87 20.66 -1.85 -16.57
N LEU A 88 20.11 -2.99 -16.10
CA LEU A 88 18.69 -3.31 -16.22
C LEU A 88 17.84 -2.31 -15.41
N ALA A 89 18.23 -2.04 -14.17
CA ALA A 89 17.57 -1.03 -13.34
C ALA A 89 17.60 0.35 -14.00
N ALA A 90 18.73 0.74 -14.61
CA ALA A 90 18.85 1.99 -15.35
C ALA A 90 17.95 2.02 -16.59
N ALA A 91 17.80 0.91 -17.32
CA ALA A 91 16.90 0.80 -18.46
C ALA A 91 15.43 0.96 -18.04
N VAL A 92 15.01 0.29 -16.96
CA VAL A 92 13.63 0.44 -16.41
C VAL A 92 13.38 1.87 -15.92
N ARG A 93 14.36 2.49 -15.25
CA ARG A 93 14.26 3.92 -14.90
C ARG A 93 14.20 4.82 -16.13
N ALA A 94 14.93 4.49 -17.21
CA ALA A 94 14.88 5.24 -18.46
C ALA A 94 13.51 5.13 -19.13
N LEU A 95 12.91 3.94 -19.11
CA LEU A 95 11.57 3.68 -19.64
C LEU A 95 10.50 4.52 -18.94
N SER A 96 10.60 4.70 -17.63
CA SER A 96 9.69 5.58 -16.86
C SER A 96 9.72 7.02 -17.39
N GLY A 97 10.83 7.45 -17.99
CA GLY A 97 10.99 8.76 -18.60
C GLY A 97 10.11 9.01 -19.84
N LEU A 98 9.54 7.96 -20.46
CA LEU A 98 8.61 8.10 -21.58
C LEU A 98 7.30 8.79 -21.17
N ALA A 99 6.92 8.71 -19.89
CA ALA A 99 5.77 9.42 -19.33
C ALA A 99 6.07 10.89 -18.99
N ALA A 100 7.36 11.30 -18.98
CA ALA A 100 7.80 12.55 -18.37
C ALA A 100 7.07 13.81 -18.88
N ARG A 101 6.85 13.94 -20.20
CA ARG A 101 6.16 15.11 -20.77
C ARG A 101 4.68 15.18 -20.35
N ARG A 102 3.97 14.05 -20.34
CA ARG A 102 2.57 13.98 -19.92
C ARG A 102 2.46 14.19 -18.43
N LEU A 103 3.34 13.55 -17.66
CA LEU A 103 3.43 13.69 -16.22
C LEU A 103 3.70 15.14 -15.79
N ALA A 104 4.64 15.83 -16.44
CA ALA A 104 4.90 17.25 -16.17
C ALA A 104 3.67 18.13 -16.44
N ARG A 105 2.89 17.82 -17.50
CA ARG A 105 1.64 18.53 -17.80
C ARG A 105 0.54 18.24 -16.77
N SER A 106 0.39 16.99 -16.36
CA SER A 106 -0.58 16.60 -15.32
C SER A 106 -0.24 17.22 -13.97
N ALA A 107 1.04 17.44 -13.67
CA ALA A 107 1.50 18.08 -12.45
C ALA A 107 1.55 19.61 -12.52
N ALA A 108 1.23 20.19 -13.67
CA ALA A 108 1.25 21.65 -13.84
C ALA A 108 0.16 22.30 -12.98
N GLY A 109 0.56 23.30 -12.18
CA GLY A 109 -0.36 24.00 -11.28
C GLY A 109 -0.63 23.28 -9.94
N SER A 110 0.00 22.13 -9.69
CA SER A 110 -0.07 21.48 -8.39
C SER A 110 0.81 22.19 -7.36
N ASP A 111 0.39 22.18 -6.10
CA ASP A 111 1.20 22.60 -4.95
C ASP A 111 2.11 21.47 -4.44
N VAL A 112 1.71 20.22 -4.66
CA VAL A 112 2.47 18.99 -4.35
C VAL A 112 2.05 17.84 -5.27
N VAL A 113 2.98 16.95 -5.56
CA VAL A 113 2.70 15.71 -6.32
C VAL A 113 2.99 14.49 -5.44
N VAL A 114 2.02 13.57 -5.34
CA VAL A 114 2.15 12.32 -4.60
C VAL A 114 2.23 11.16 -5.57
N SER A 115 3.19 10.27 -5.37
CA SER A 115 3.27 9.00 -6.10
C SER A 115 2.98 7.82 -5.18
N THR A 116 2.11 6.93 -5.61
CA THR A 116 1.85 5.63 -4.96
C THR A 116 2.37 4.46 -5.80
N TYR A 117 3.22 4.74 -6.80
CA TYR A 117 3.75 3.73 -7.72
C TYR A 117 5.24 3.95 -8.02
N PRO A 118 6.10 2.90 -7.93
CA PRO A 118 7.55 3.07 -8.01
C PRO A 118 8.04 3.71 -9.32
N LEU A 119 7.51 3.33 -10.47
CA LEU A 119 7.94 3.92 -11.74
C LEU A 119 7.47 5.38 -11.91
N ALA A 120 6.33 5.74 -11.32
CA ALA A 120 5.89 7.14 -11.25
C ALA A 120 6.85 7.96 -10.37
N SER A 121 7.27 7.42 -9.21
CA SER A 121 8.29 8.05 -8.35
C SER A 121 9.58 8.29 -9.11
N GLN A 122 10.08 7.31 -9.87
CA GLN A 122 11.30 7.46 -10.70
C GLN A 122 11.14 8.55 -11.78
N ALA A 123 9.99 8.62 -12.43
CA ALA A 123 9.72 9.65 -13.44
C ALA A 123 9.65 11.06 -12.83
N LEU A 124 8.98 11.20 -11.68
CA LEU A 124 8.88 12.46 -10.94
C LEU A 124 10.24 12.93 -10.42
N GLY A 125 11.03 12.02 -9.82
CA GLY A 125 12.39 12.34 -9.39
C GLY A 125 13.29 12.81 -10.54
N ARG A 126 13.16 12.21 -11.72
CA ARG A 126 13.85 12.67 -12.93
C ARG A 126 13.42 14.08 -13.37
N LEU A 127 12.12 14.39 -13.31
CA LEU A 127 11.60 15.73 -13.61
C LEU A 127 12.12 16.77 -12.61
N ARG A 128 12.17 16.43 -11.32
CA ARG A 128 12.76 17.27 -10.26
C ARG A 128 14.23 17.55 -10.52
N ARG A 129 15.02 16.51 -10.82
CA ARG A 129 16.45 16.63 -11.11
C ARG A 129 16.74 17.54 -12.32
N ARG A 130 15.87 17.52 -13.33
CA ARG A 130 15.99 18.34 -14.53
C ARG A 130 15.43 19.76 -14.37
N GLY A 131 14.87 20.11 -13.22
CA GLY A 131 14.20 21.39 -12.98
C GLY A 131 12.88 21.56 -13.73
N ALA A 132 12.37 20.49 -14.37
CA ALA A 132 11.10 20.50 -15.11
C ALA A 132 9.87 20.38 -14.18
N LEU A 133 10.06 20.01 -12.93
CA LEU A 133 9.06 20.01 -11.86
C LEU A 133 9.67 20.72 -10.65
N ARG A 134 9.01 21.78 -10.15
CA ARG A 134 9.52 22.59 -9.04
C ARG A 134 8.79 22.33 -7.72
N VAL A 135 7.57 21.81 -7.79
CA VAL A 135 6.75 21.48 -6.62
C VAL A 135 7.28 20.27 -5.87
N PRO A 136 7.01 20.15 -4.55
CA PRO A 136 7.40 18.98 -3.77
C PRO A 136 6.85 17.68 -4.36
N VAL A 137 7.64 16.61 -4.24
CA VAL A 137 7.29 15.25 -4.64
C VAL A 137 7.34 14.34 -3.43
N VAL A 138 6.23 13.69 -3.15
CA VAL A 138 6.08 12.72 -2.06
C VAL A 138 5.91 11.33 -2.65
N THR A 139 6.70 10.37 -2.18
CA THR A 139 6.51 8.94 -2.49
C THR A 139 5.83 8.26 -1.31
N TYR A 140 4.60 7.78 -1.50
CA TYR A 140 3.92 6.94 -0.54
C TYR A 140 4.22 5.47 -0.84
N LEU A 141 4.93 4.81 0.05
CA LEU A 141 5.34 3.41 -0.09
C LEU A 141 4.13 2.52 0.23
N THR A 142 3.57 1.88 -0.78
CA THR A 142 2.39 1.00 -0.63
C THR A 142 2.74 -0.42 -0.23
N ASP A 143 4.01 -0.81 -0.40
CA ASP A 143 4.53 -2.12 -0.04
C ASP A 143 5.06 -2.15 1.39
N MET A 144 4.99 -3.31 2.04
CA MET A 144 5.56 -3.52 3.36
C MET A 144 7.09 -3.57 3.33
N SER A 145 7.68 -4.05 2.24
CA SER A 145 9.11 -4.03 1.96
C SER A 145 9.45 -2.93 0.95
N VAL A 146 10.67 -2.41 1.02
CA VAL A 146 11.10 -1.32 0.14
C VAL A 146 12.07 -1.84 -0.92
N HIS A 147 11.67 -1.77 -2.18
CA HIS A 147 12.48 -2.08 -3.34
C HIS A 147 13.21 -0.82 -3.85
N PRO A 148 14.45 -0.92 -4.41
CA PRO A 148 15.20 0.25 -4.89
C PRO A 148 14.47 1.19 -5.87
N LEU A 149 13.51 0.67 -6.63
CA LEU A 149 12.69 1.51 -7.53
C LEU A 149 11.74 2.47 -6.78
N TRP A 150 11.45 2.24 -5.50
CA TRP A 150 10.69 3.19 -4.69
C TRP A 150 11.47 4.45 -4.36
N ILE A 151 12.81 4.34 -4.30
CA ILE A 151 13.65 5.47 -3.91
C ILE A 151 13.95 6.32 -5.14
N ALA A 152 13.24 7.41 -5.25
CA ALA A 152 13.39 8.38 -6.33
C ALA A 152 14.36 9.50 -5.90
N GLU A 153 15.29 9.82 -6.79
CA GLU A 153 16.18 10.98 -6.60
C GLU A 153 15.34 12.27 -6.48
N ARG A 154 15.69 13.14 -5.54
CA ARG A 154 15.00 14.43 -5.35
C ARG A 154 13.52 14.35 -4.98
N ALA A 155 13.03 13.20 -4.48
CA ALA A 155 11.78 13.18 -3.76
C ALA A 155 11.97 13.94 -2.43
N ASP A 156 10.99 14.78 -2.09
CA ASP A 156 11.06 15.63 -0.89
C ASP A 156 10.70 14.85 0.37
N ALA A 157 9.88 13.79 0.24
CA ALA A 157 9.61 12.85 1.33
C ALA A 157 9.25 11.45 0.81
N HIS A 158 9.60 10.43 1.60
CA HIS A 158 9.13 9.05 1.44
C HIS A 158 8.30 8.68 2.68
N LEU A 159 7.04 8.32 2.46
CA LEU A 159 6.12 7.92 3.53
C LEU A 159 6.11 6.41 3.65
N ALA A 160 6.63 5.91 4.76
CA ALA A 160 6.73 4.48 5.06
C ALA A 160 5.64 4.06 6.05
N LEU A 161 5.11 2.84 5.90
CA LEU A 161 4.00 2.34 6.71
C LEU A 161 4.40 1.88 8.11
N HIS A 162 5.68 1.55 8.30
CA HIS A 162 6.22 1.10 9.58
C HIS A 162 7.74 1.36 9.68
N PRO A 163 8.32 1.30 10.92
CA PRO A 163 9.74 1.59 11.13
C PRO A 163 10.72 0.73 10.32
N THR A 164 10.42 -0.56 10.12
CA THR A 164 11.25 -1.46 9.30
C THR A 164 11.32 -0.99 7.84
N ALA A 165 10.18 -0.63 7.22
CA ALA A 165 10.17 -0.06 5.87
C ALA A 165 10.92 1.27 5.81
N ALA A 166 10.78 2.12 6.82
CA ALA A 166 11.53 3.37 6.90
C ALA A 166 13.04 3.13 6.98
N ALA A 167 13.49 2.15 7.76
CA ALA A 167 14.90 1.76 7.84
C ALA A 167 15.42 1.21 6.51
N GLN A 168 14.61 0.39 5.80
CA GLN A 168 14.94 -0.11 4.46
C GLN A 168 15.08 1.05 3.46
N ALA A 169 14.14 1.99 3.45
CA ALA A 169 14.19 3.15 2.57
C ALA A 169 15.44 4.00 2.79
N ARG A 170 15.81 4.27 4.06
CA ARG A 170 17.05 5.00 4.40
C ARG A 170 18.30 4.27 3.95
N ARG A 171 18.37 2.95 4.16
CA ARG A 171 19.52 2.12 3.65
C ARG A 171 19.67 2.19 2.14
N LEU A 172 18.56 2.35 1.42
CA LEU A 172 18.54 2.53 -0.04
C LEU A 172 18.80 3.97 -0.50
N GLY A 173 19.05 4.90 0.43
CA GLY A 173 19.46 6.27 0.13
C GLY A 173 18.32 7.30 0.11
N ALA A 174 17.14 6.99 0.64
CA ALA A 174 16.08 7.99 0.83
C ALA A 174 16.51 9.03 1.88
N ALA A 175 16.45 10.32 1.52
CA ALA A 175 16.92 11.41 2.38
C ALA A 175 15.93 11.75 3.51
N ASP A 176 14.66 11.95 3.17
CA ASP A 176 13.58 12.19 4.15
C ASP A 176 12.62 11.00 4.14
N VAL A 177 12.57 10.28 5.25
CA VAL A 177 11.68 9.13 5.41
C VAL A 177 10.88 9.30 6.70
N ARG A 178 9.57 9.36 6.55
CA ARG A 178 8.60 9.54 7.65
C ARG A 178 7.71 8.30 7.77
N VAL A 179 7.52 7.82 8.99
CA VAL A 179 6.54 6.76 9.26
C VAL A 179 5.17 7.41 9.36
N CYS A 180 4.20 6.86 8.66
CA CYS A 180 2.82 7.34 8.64
C CYS A 180 1.80 6.23 8.84
N ALA A 181 0.59 6.58 9.22
CA ALA A 181 -0.52 5.66 9.26
C ALA A 181 -0.88 5.17 7.84
N PRO A 182 -1.39 3.93 7.69
CA PRO A 182 -1.82 3.43 6.39
C PRO A 182 -3.01 4.22 5.83
N ALA A 183 -2.99 4.44 4.51
CA ALA A 183 -4.11 5.01 3.78
C ALA A 183 -5.15 3.92 3.50
N VAL A 184 -5.91 3.54 4.53
CA VAL A 184 -7.00 2.56 4.50
C VAL A 184 -8.33 3.28 4.69
N ARG A 185 -9.35 2.87 3.94
CA ARG A 185 -10.70 3.45 4.00
C ARG A 185 -11.31 3.31 5.41
N PRO A 186 -12.03 4.31 5.92
CA PRO A 186 -12.61 4.29 7.29
C PRO A 186 -13.57 3.12 7.55
N GLY A 187 -14.14 2.52 6.49
CA GLY A 187 -14.99 1.34 6.61
C GLY A 187 -14.29 0.11 7.17
N PHE A 188 -12.96 0.02 7.01
CA PHE A 188 -12.14 -1.03 7.63
C PHE A 188 -11.86 -0.66 9.09
N ARG A 189 -12.67 -1.17 9.96
CA ARG A 189 -12.64 -1.00 11.41
C ARG A 189 -13.13 -2.26 12.10
N PRO A 190 -12.80 -2.48 13.37
CA PRO A 190 -13.39 -3.56 14.14
C PRO A 190 -14.92 -3.49 14.17
N ALA A 191 -15.57 -4.64 14.30
CA ALA A 191 -17.00 -4.68 14.55
C ALA A 191 -17.31 -3.97 15.87
N SER A 192 -18.29 -3.07 15.88
CA SER A 192 -18.69 -2.29 17.05
C SER A 192 -19.49 -3.12 18.07
N SER A 193 -20.06 -4.26 17.64
CA SER A 193 -20.86 -5.14 18.46
C SER A 193 -20.88 -6.57 17.90
N VAL A 194 -21.28 -7.52 18.75
CA VAL A 194 -21.56 -8.91 18.34
C VAL A 194 -22.69 -8.94 17.30
N LEU A 195 -23.69 -8.08 17.43
CA LEU A 195 -24.81 -8.00 16.49
C LEU A 195 -24.32 -7.56 15.11
N GLU A 196 -23.47 -6.53 14.98
CA GLU A 196 -22.92 -6.10 13.71
C GLU A 196 -22.17 -7.25 13.02
N ARG A 197 -21.40 -8.01 13.78
CA ARG A 197 -20.68 -9.18 13.26
C ARG A 197 -21.64 -10.27 12.75
N ARG A 198 -22.69 -10.60 13.52
CA ARG A 198 -23.71 -11.57 13.11
C ARG A 198 -24.45 -11.13 11.86
N LEU A 199 -24.83 -9.86 11.77
CA LEU A 199 -25.45 -9.33 10.56
C LEU A 199 -24.53 -9.42 9.35
N ALA A 200 -23.24 -9.15 9.52
CA ALA A 200 -22.27 -9.33 8.46
C ALA A 200 -22.15 -10.81 8.04
N ARG A 201 -22.12 -11.76 8.98
CA ARG A 201 -22.15 -13.21 8.68
C ARG A 201 -23.38 -13.61 7.92
N LEU A 202 -24.54 -13.18 8.36
CA LEU A 202 -25.84 -13.44 7.69
C LEU A 202 -25.85 -12.90 6.26
N HIS A 203 -25.33 -11.67 6.06
CA HIS A 203 -25.25 -11.05 4.73
C HIS A 203 -24.46 -11.87 3.73
N PHE A 204 -23.37 -12.50 4.16
CA PHE A 204 -22.53 -13.34 3.30
C PHE A 204 -22.86 -14.84 3.35
N GLY A 205 -23.91 -15.25 4.08
CA GLY A 205 -24.27 -16.67 4.25
C GLY A 205 -23.19 -17.48 4.99
N LEU A 206 -22.50 -16.87 5.95
CA LEU A 206 -21.42 -17.48 6.70
C LEU A 206 -21.95 -18.16 7.98
N PRO A 207 -21.30 -19.25 8.46
CA PRO A 207 -21.62 -19.88 9.73
C PRO A 207 -21.55 -18.90 10.91
N ASP A 208 -22.52 -18.94 11.83
CA ASP A 208 -22.58 -17.99 12.95
C ASP A 208 -21.59 -18.37 14.07
N ASP A 209 -21.43 -19.68 14.34
CA ASP A 209 -20.65 -20.17 15.47
C ASP A 209 -19.22 -20.58 15.16
N ASP A 210 -18.85 -20.69 13.87
CA ASP A 210 -17.51 -21.09 13.45
C ASP A 210 -16.47 -19.99 13.66
N ARG A 211 -15.22 -20.41 13.87
CA ARG A 211 -14.06 -19.52 13.63
C ARG A 211 -13.84 -19.42 12.14
N LEU A 212 -13.78 -18.20 11.58
CA LEU A 212 -13.68 -17.97 10.16
C LEU A 212 -12.33 -17.38 9.78
N ALA A 213 -11.60 -18.10 8.90
CA ALA A 213 -10.35 -17.64 8.33
C ALA A 213 -10.59 -17.08 6.91
N LEU A 214 -10.49 -15.77 6.74
CA LEU A 214 -10.64 -15.12 5.45
C LEU A 214 -9.37 -15.32 4.61
N VAL A 215 -9.45 -16.06 3.51
CA VAL A 215 -8.36 -16.26 2.57
C VAL A 215 -8.44 -15.22 1.47
N VAL A 216 -7.44 -14.34 1.38
CA VAL A 216 -7.38 -13.26 0.39
C VAL A 216 -6.17 -13.43 -0.50
N ALA A 217 -6.41 -13.53 -1.81
CA ALA A 217 -5.36 -13.69 -2.85
C ALA A 217 -5.41 -12.57 -3.93
N GLY A 218 -5.79 -11.37 -3.50
CA GLY A 218 -5.91 -10.20 -4.36
C GLY A 218 -7.04 -10.27 -5.39
N ALA A 219 -7.14 -9.24 -6.23
CA ALA A 219 -8.23 -9.09 -7.22
C ALA A 219 -8.29 -10.21 -8.26
N TRP A 220 -7.19 -10.93 -8.45
CA TRP A 220 -7.05 -11.97 -9.48
C TRP A 220 -7.01 -13.40 -8.92
N GLY A 221 -7.10 -13.58 -7.60
CA GLY A 221 -7.02 -14.89 -6.97
C GLY A 221 -5.72 -15.62 -7.35
N SER A 222 -4.59 -14.92 -7.26
CA SER A 222 -3.30 -15.45 -7.70
C SER A 222 -2.60 -16.26 -6.61
N GLY A 223 -1.78 -17.24 -7.01
CA GLY A 223 -1.05 -18.14 -6.13
C GLY A 223 -1.80 -19.44 -5.84
N ASP A 224 -1.28 -20.23 -4.92
CA ASP A 224 -1.81 -21.55 -4.57
C ASP A 224 -2.97 -21.47 -3.55
N VAL A 225 -4.03 -20.76 -3.96
CA VAL A 225 -5.21 -20.49 -3.12
C VAL A 225 -5.91 -21.76 -2.73
N ALA A 226 -6.02 -22.71 -3.67
CA ALA A 226 -6.71 -23.99 -3.41
C ALA A 226 -5.98 -24.82 -2.36
N ALA A 227 -4.65 -24.85 -2.36
CA ALA A 227 -3.90 -25.50 -1.31
C ALA A 227 -4.03 -24.75 0.02
N THR A 228 -3.97 -23.41 0.02
CA THR A 228 -4.20 -22.61 1.24
C THR A 228 -5.55 -22.95 1.88
N VAL A 229 -6.63 -23.01 1.10
CA VAL A 229 -7.97 -23.36 1.58
C VAL A 229 -8.00 -24.77 2.18
N ARG A 230 -7.38 -25.76 1.51
CA ARG A 230 -7.29 -27.13 2.04
C ARG A 230 -6.49 -27.20 3.34
N ASP A 231 -5.36 -26.51 3.43
CA ASP A 231 -4.50 -26.52 4.62
C ASP A 231 -5.18 -25.85 5.80
N VAL A 232 -5.89 -24.73 5.60
CA VAL A 232 -6.72 -24.10 6.63
C VAL A 232 -7.81 -25.04 7.12
N ALA A 233 -8.57 -25.68 6.21
CA ALA A 233 -9.62 -26.63 6.58
C ALA A 233 -9.07 -27.88 7.30
N ALA A 234 -7.93 -28.40 6.85
CA ALA A 234 -7.27 -29.56 7.46
C ALA A 234 -6.80 -29.29 8.89
N SER A 235 -6.50 -28.04 9.26
CA SER A 235 -6.15 -27.66 10.63
C SER A 235 -7.30 -27.87 11.61
N ARG A 236 -8.55 -27.84 11.16
CA ARG A 236 -9.77 -27.88 11.98
C ARG A 236 -9.90 -26.75 13.00
N LEU A 237 -9.10 -25.72 12.87
CA LEU A 237 -9.10 -24.56 13.79
C LEU A 237 -10.02 -23.44 13.30
N ALA A 238 -10.26 -23.36 11.99
CA ALA A 238 -11.13 -22.36 11.39
C ALA A 238 -11.72 -22.86 10.06
N THR A 239 -12.93 -22.41 9.75
CA THR A 239 -13.58 -22.61 8.45
C THR A 239 -13.05 -21.57 7.47
N PRO A 240 -12.46 -21.96 6.32
CA PRO A 240 -11.97 -21.01 5.34
C PRO A 240 -13.12 -20.31 4.62
N VAL A 241 -13.03 -18.99 4.53
CA VAL A 241 -13.87 -18.13 3.68
C VAL A 241 -12.95 -17.54 2.62
N VAL A 242 -13.14 -17.92 1.36
CA VAL A 242 -12.19 -17.55 0.30
C VAL A 242 -12.79 -16.53 -0.66
N VAL A 243 -12.05 -15.44 -0.89
CA VAL A 243 -12.38 -14.44 -1.89
C VAL A 243 -11.56 -14.70 -3.14
N CYS A 244 -12.21 -15.21 -4.19
CA CYS A 244 -11.58 -15.55 -5.46
C CYS A 244 -11.38 -14.32 -6.38
N GLY A 245 -11.91 -13.17 -6.00
CA GLY A 245 -11.87 -11.97 -6.82
C GLY A 245 -12.55 -12.19 -8.19
N ARG A 246 -11.85 -11.84 -9.25
CA ARG A 246 -12.33 -11.98 -10.64
C ARG A 246 -11.96 -13.33 -11.27
N ASN A 247 -11.41 -14.27 -10.49
CA ASN A 247 -11.04 -15.61 -10.97
C ASN A 247 -12.22 -16.57 -10.86
N THR A 248 -13.08 -16.58 -11.88
CA THR A 248 -14.28 -17.44 -11.93
C THR A 248 -13.93 -18.91 -11.94
N ALA A 249 -12.86 -19.31 -12.66
CA ALA A 249 -12.41 -20.71 -12.71
C ALA A 249 -11.97 -21.23 -11.32
N LEU A 250 -11.23 -20.41 -10.56
CA LEU A 250 -10.88 -20.73 -9.17
C LEU A 250 -12.12 -20.86 -8.29
N ARG A 251 -13.07 -19.92 -8.42
CA ARG A 251 -14.32 -19.95 -7.65
C ARG A 251 -15.11 -21.24 -7.91
N GLU A 252 -15.26 -21.62 -9.17
CA GLU A 252 -15.99 -22.84 -9.55
C GLU A 252 -15.28 -24.11 -9.06
N ALA A 253 -13.95 -24.15 -9.16
CA ALA A 253 -13.17 -25.28 -8.67
C ALA A 253 -13.28 -25.47 -7.17
N LEU A 254 -13.20 -24.38 -6.39
CA LEU A 254 -13.34 -24.40 -4.93
C LEU A 254 -14.77 -24.72 -4.51
N ALA A 255 -15.78 -24.12 -5.15
CA ALA A 255 -17.19 -24.44 -4.87
C ALA A 255 -17.49 -25.94 -5.09
N ARG A 256 -16.96 -26.55 -6.14
CA ARG A 256 -17.12 -28.00 -6.38
C ARG A 256 -16.42 -28.87 -5.33
N SER A 257 -15.34 -28.37 -4.72
CA SER A 257 -14.64 -29.12 -3.67
C SER A 257 -15.43 -29.19 -2.35
N GLY A 258 -16.40 -28.30 -2.15
CA GLY A 258 -17.19 -28.20 -0.91
C GLY A 258 -16.37 -27.79 0.32
N VAL A 259 -15.13 -27.32 0.14
CA VAL A 259 -14.24 -26.94 1.25
C VAL A 259 -14.40 -25.46 1.57
N GLY A 260 -15.03 -25.16 2.71
CA GLY A 260 -15.25 -23.79 3.18
C GLY A 260 -16.30 -23.00 2.37
N VAL A 261 -16.34 -21.70 2.57
CA VAL A 261 -17.25 -20.81 1.86
C VAL A 261 -16.51 -20.06 0.75
N THR A 262 -17.00 -20.16 -0.47
CA THR A 262 -16.34 -19.59 -1.67
C THR A 262 -17.11 -18.39 -2.18
N LEU A 263 -16.46 -17.21 -2.19
CA LEU A 263 -16.99 -15.95 -2.67
C LEU A 263 -16.26 -15.51 -3.95
N GLY A 264 -16.97 -14.83 -4.85
CA GLY A 264 -16.40 -14.18 -6.03
C GLY A 264 -15.78 -12.83 -5.72
N TRP A 265 -16.10 -11.83 -6.55
CA TRP A 265 -15.78 -10.44 -6.27
C TRP A 265 -16.68 -9.91 -5.16
N VAL A 266 -16.08 -9.35 -4.10
CA VAL A 266 -16.78 -8.77 -2.96
C VAL A 266 -16.58 -7.27 -2.97
N GLU A 267 -17.67 -6.51 -3.01
CA GLU A 267 -17.63 -5.04 -2.99
C GLU A 267 -17.49 -4.51 -1.56
N ASP A 268 -18.22 -5.08 -0.61
CA ASP A 268 -18.15 -4.72 0.81
C ASP A 268 -17.17 -5.61 1.57
N MET A 269 -15.87 -5.50 1.20
CA MET A 269 -14.79 -6.15 1.93
C MET A 269 -14.71 -5.72 3.41
N PRO A 270 -15.01 -4.46 3.79
CA PRO A 270 -15.10 -4.08 5.20
C PRO A 270 -16.10 -4.92 6.00
N ALA A 271 -17.32 -5.14 5.48
CA ALA A 271 -18.29 -6.00 6.16
C ALA A 271 -17.83 -7.46 6.22
N LEU A 272 -17.24 -8.00 5.14
CA LEU A 272 -16.70 -9.36 5.14
C LEU A 272 -15.57 -9.52 6.17
N MET A 273 -14.68 -8.55 6.29
CA MET A 273 -13.62 -8.59 7.31
C MET A 273 -14.21 -8.57 8.73
N ARG A 274 -15.25 -7.77 9.00
CA ARG A 274 -15.94 -7.77 10.30
C ARG A 274 -16.59 -9.12 10.62
N ALA A 275 -16.99 -9.88 9.61
CA ALA A 275 -17.59 -11.21 9.79
C ALA A 275 -16.57 -12.27 10.21
N CYS A 276 -15.29 -12.11 9.86
CA CYS A 276 -14.24 -13.09 10.03
C CYS A 276 -13.44 -12.91 11.34
N ASP A 277 -12.60 -13.90 11.67
CA ASP A 277 -11.78 -13.94 12.90
C ASP A 277 -10.32 -13.61 12.63
N LEU A 278 -9.80 -13.97 11.47
CA LEU A 278 -8.45 -13.70 11.02
C LEU A 278 -8.38 -13.66 9.49
N VAL A 279 -7.25 -13.18 8.96
CA VAL A 279 -6.96 -13.16 7.52
C VAL A 279 -5.70 -13.99 7.23
N VAL A 280 -5.79 -14.87 6.23
CA VAL A 280 -4.64 -15.55 5.61
C VAL A 280 -4.43 -14.93 4.24
N GLN A 281 -3.23 -14.39 4.01
CA GLN A 281 -2.89 -13.68 2.78
C GLN A 281 -1.56 -14.15 2.18
N ASN A 282 -1.35 -13.87 0.89
CA ASN A 282 -0.16 -14.32 0.16
C ASN A 282 0.64 -13.22 -0.54
N ALA A 283 0.24 -11.96 -0.44
CA ALA A 283 0.89 -10.84 -1.14
C ALA A 283 1.41 -9.73 -0.20
N GLY A 284 0.89 -9.63 1.02
CA GLY A 284 1.33 -8.68 2.04
C GLY A 284 0.99 -7.21 1.77
N GLY A 285 0.12 -6.93 0.81
CA GLY A 285 -0.21 -5.55 0.41
C GLY A 285 -1.39 -4.94 1.19
N LEU A 286 -2.21 -4.15 0.47
CA LEU A 286 -3.31 -3.38 1.04
C LEU A 286 -4.29 -4.22 1.88
N SER A 287 -4.60 -5.46 1.46
CA SER A 287 -5.51 -6.33 2.22
C SER A 287 -5.01 -6.67 3.62
N SER A 288 -3.68 -6.72 3.84
CA SER A 288 -3.11 -6.87 5.19
C SER A 288 -3.37 -5.64 6.05
N LEU A 289 -3.21 -4.45 5.47
CA LEU A 289 -3.49 -3.18 6.16
C LEU A 289 -4.98 -3.02 6.48
N GLU A 290 -5.85 -3.42 5.55
CA GLU A 290 -7.30 -3.43 5.72
C GLU A 290 -7.73 -4.39 6.83
N ALA A 291 -7.12 -5.57 6.90
CA ALA A 291 -7.37 -6.55 7.95
C ALA A 291 -6.91 -6.03 9.33
N LEU A 292 -5.69 -5.49 9.41
CA LEU A 292 -5.15 -4.91 10.64
C LEU A 292 -6.00 -3.72 11.11
N ALA A 293 -6.44 -2.85 10.19
CA ALA A 293 -7.36 -1.75 10.51
C ALA A 293 -8.73 -2.26 11.00
N SER A 294 -9.16 -3.44 10.53
CA SER A 294 -10.37 -4.12 11.00
C SER A 294 -10.16 -4.88 12.33
N GLY A 295 -8.99 -4.79 12.95
CA GLY A 295 -8.65 -5.48 14.17
C GLY A 295 -8.50 -7.01 14.01
N LEU A 296 -8.25 -7.48 12.78
CA LEU A 296 -8.07 -8.89 12.49
C LEU A 296 -6.59 -9.26 12.51
N PRO A 297 -6.21 -10.35 13.16
CA PRO A 297 -4.89 -10.94 12.98
C PRO A 297 -4.67 -11.35 11.53
N VAL A 298 -3.44 -11.17 11.05
CA VAL A 298 -3.03 -11.51 9.68
C VAL A 298 -1.95 -12.59 9.74
N ILE A 299 -2.06 -13.58 8.88
CA ILE A 299 -1.03 -14.62 8.66
C ILE A 299 -0.60 -14.56 7.20
N SER A 300 0.71 -14.47 6.97
CA SER A 300 1.31 -14.64 5.65
C SER A 300 1.53 -16.13 5.40
N TYR A 301 0.95 -16.65 4.30
CA TYR A 301 1.07 -18.07 3.96
C TYR A 301 1.07 -18.29 2.46
N ARG A 302 1.87 -19.26 1.96
CA ARG A 302 2.04 -19.56 0.53
C ARG A 302 2.23 -18.29 -0.30
N CYS A 303 3.13 -17.43 0.18
CA CYS A 303 3.35 -16.11 -0.37
C CYS A 303 3.81 -16.16 -1.83
N LEU A 304 3.27 -15.24 -2.62
CA LEU A 304 3.67 -15.05 -4.02
C LEU A 304 5.18 -14.80 -4.11
N PRO A 305 5.85 -15.39 -5.09
CA PRO A 305 7.26 -15.11 -5.36
C PRO A 305 7.53 -13.61 -5.52
N GLY A 306 8.71 -13.17 -5.13
CA GLY A 306 9.14 -11.78 -5.20
C GLY A 306 8.52 -10.92 -4.10
N HIS A 307 7.74 -9.90 -4.47
CA HIS A 307 7.22 -8.92 -3.50
C HIS A 307 6.32 -9.55 -2.42
N GLY A 308 5.62 -10.64 -2.69
CA GLY A 308 4.82 -11.33 -1.68
C GLY A 308 5.68 -11.86 -0.53
N ARG A 309 6.80 -12.49 -0.85
CA ARG A 309 7.76 -13.02 0.14
C ARG A 309 8.49 -11.91 0.87
N THR A 310 8.94 -10.87 0.16
CA THR A 310 9.63 -9.74 0.80
C THR A 310 8.71 -8.95 1.71
N ASN A 311 7.44 -8.77 1.32
CA ASN A 311 6.42 -8.15 2.16
C ASN A 311 6.10 -9.01 3.40
N ALA A 312 6.00 -10.33 3.25
CA ALA A 312 5.77 -11.24 4.38
C ALA A 312 6.92 -11.16 5.40
N ALA A 313 8.17 -11.16 4.93
CA ALA A 313 9.33 -10.98 5.79
C ALA A 313 9.32 -9.63 6.52
N ALA A 314 8.96 -8.55 5.83
CA ALA A 314 8.86 -7.22 6.44
C ALA A 314 7.72 -7.11 7.46
N LEU A 315 6.57 -7.75 7.21
CA LEU A 315 5.46 -7.82 8.15
C LEU A 315 5.83 -8.61 9.42
N GLU A 316 6.56 -9.72 9.25
CA GLU A 316 7.05 -10.53 10.36
C GLU A 316 8.10 -9.78 11.19
N GLU A 317 9.09 -9.14 10.54
CA GLU A 317 10.09 -8.30 11.20
C GLU A 317 9.45 -7.12 11.95
N ALA A 318 8.38 -6.55 11.41
CA ALA A 318 7.62 -5.48 12.06
C ALA A 318 6.70 -5.99 13.20
N GLY A 319 6.56 -7.29 13.39
CA GLY A 319 5.65 -7.89 14.37
C GLY A 319 4.17 -7.74 14.01
N TRP A 320 3.84 -7.48 12.74
CA TRP A 320 2.47 -7.23 12.30
C TRP A 320 1.73 -8.49 11.84
N ALA A 321 2.46 -9.45 11.26
CA ALA A 321 1.89 -10.71 10.82
C ALA A 321 2.96 -11.81 10.80
N PRO A 322 2.73 -12.98 11.43
CA PRO A 322 3.63 -14.12 11.31
C PRO A 322 3.63 -14.64 9.87
N TRP A 323 4.74 -15.24 9.48
CA TRP A 323 4.89 -15.90 8.18
C TRP A 323 5.06 -17.41 8.36
N ALA A 324 3.98 -18.16 8.15
CA ALA A 324 4.04 -19.61 8.04
C ALA A 324 4.64 -19.98 6.67
N ARG A 325 5.85 -20.47 6.65
CA ARG A 325 6.61 -20.79 5.44
C ARG A 325 6.26 -22.16 4.90
N ARG A 326 5.88 -23.09 5.78
CA ARG A 326 5.56 -24.49 5.48
C ARG A 326 4.15 -24.84 5.98
N PRO A 327 3.50 -25.86 5.39
CA PRO A 327 2.16 -26.30 5.81
C PRO A 327 2.08 -26.74 7.28
N ASP A 328 3.14 -27.33 7.82
CA ASP A 328 3.23 -27.77 9.22
C ASP A 328 3.29 -26.62 10.25
N GLU A 329 3.66 -25.40 9.81
CA GLU A 329 3.67 -24.19 10.65
C GLU A 329 2.31 -23.48 10.72
N LEU A 330 1.42 -23.74 9.74
CA LEU A 330 0.14 -23.04 9.64
C LEU A 330 -0.79 -23.29 10.85
N PRO A 331 -0.96 -24.53 11.37
CA PRO A 331 -1.84 -24.76 12.52
C PRO A 331 -1.41 -23.96 13.77
N GLU A 332 -0.12 -23.87 14.05
CA GLU A 332 0.39 -23.08 15.17
C GLU A 332 0.10 -21.59 14.97
N ALA A 333 0.36 -21.05 13.77
CA ALA A 333 0.07 -19.66 13.45
C ALA A 333 -1.44 -19.34 13.55
N LEU A 334 -2.31 -20.24 13.08
CA LEU A 334 -3.77 -20.11 13.22
C LEU A 334 -4.20 -20.12 14.67
N PHE A 335 -3.69 -21.06 15.48
CA PHE A 335 -4.02 -21.14 16.91
C PHE A 335 -3.59 -19.87 17.64
N ALA A 336 -2.36 -19.41 17.43
CA ALA A 336 -1.85 -18.17 18.01
C ALA A 336 -2.70 -16.95 17.60
N ALA A 337 -3.05 -16.83 16.32
CA ALA A 337 -3.87 -15.73 15.82
C ALA A 337 -5.30 -15.72 16.39
N LEU A 338 -5.89 -16.90 16.62
CA LEU A 338 -7.25 -17.03 17.16
C LEU A 338 -7.33 -16.79 18.67
N THR A 339 -6.22 -16.98 19.39
CA THR A 339 -6.14 -16.88 20.87
C THR A 339 -5.51 -15.57 21.34
N ALA A 340 -4.73 -14.90 20.51
CA ALA A 340 -4.14 -13.62 20.85
C ALA A 340 -5.19 -12.52 21.05
N PRO A 341 -4.96 -11.58 21.99
CA PRO A 341 -5.76 -10.37 22.07
C PRO A 341 -5.72 -9.64 20.71
N ARG A 342 -6.89 -9.21 20.24
CA ARG A 342 -6.94 -8.41 18.98
C ARG A 342 -6.15 -7.13 19.17
N ALA A 343 -5.05 -7.01 18.43
CA ALA A 343 -4.26 -5.79 18.44
C ALA A 343 -5.10 -4.65 17.83
N MET A 344 -5.34 -3.61 18.61
CA MET A 344 -5.85 -2.35 18.06
C MET A 344 -4.77 -1.79 17.16
N GLY A 345 -5.12 -1.53 15.89
CA GLY A 345 -4.19 -1.00 14.89
C GLY A 345 -3.41 0.21 15.41
N SER A 346 -2.19 0.39 14.94
CA SER A 346 -1.21 1.36 15.39
C SER A 346 -1.82 2.77 15.56
N SER A 347 -2.16 3.10 16.79
CA SER A 347 -2.50 4.46 17.20
C SER A 347 -1.20 5.25 17.37
N GLY A 348 -1.06 6.39 16.71
CA GLY A 348 0.00 7.37 16.96
C GLY A 348 0.86 7.77 15.75
N ALA A 349 0.81 7.05 14.64
CA ALA A 349 1.51 7.49 13.42
C ALA A 349 0.73 8.62 12.73
N ALA A 350 1.46 9.61 12.19
CA ALA A 350 0.88 10.75 11.52
C ALA A 350 0.03 10.34 10.30
N ASP A 351 -1.08 11.05 10.06
CA ASP A 351 -1.88 10.85 8.85
C ASP A 351 -1.06 11.25 7.60
N PRO A 352 -0.91 10.36 6.60
CA PRO A 352 -0.18 10.68 5.38
C PRO A 352 -0.76 11.89 4.64
N ALA A 353 -2.08 12.12 4.69
CA ALA A 353 -2.70 13.28 4.07
C ALA A 353 -2.30 14.58 4.80
N ALA A 354 -2.15 14.57 6.13
CA ALA A 354 -1.67 15.71 6.89
C ALA A 354 -0.22 16.06 6.54
N ILE A 355 0.65 15.05 6.35
CA ILE A 355 2.04 15.25 5.92
C ILE A 355 2.08 15.90 4.52
N VAL A 356 1.28 15.38 3.57
CA VAL A 356 1.18 15.92 2.21
C VAL A 356 0.66 17.35 2.25
N ALA A 357 -0.36 17.66 3.06
CA ALA A 357 -0.92 18.97 3.23
C ALA A 357 0.11 19.98 3.80
N ALA A 358 0.92 19.56 4.75
CA ALA A 358 2.00 20.38 5.31
C ALA A 358 3.04 20.77 4.25
N LEU A 359 3.47 19.81 3.42
CA LEU A 359 4.38 20.04 2.29
C LEU A 359 3.76 20.97 1.24
N ALA A 360 2.49 20.77 0.88
CA ALA A 360 1.77 21.63 -0.06
C ALA A 360 1.66 23.09 0.45
N THR A 361 1.62 23.30 1.76
CA THR A 361 1.46 24.62 2.37
C THR A 361 2.78 25.31 2.71
N GLY A 362 3.92 24.66 2.52
CA GLY A 362 5.23 25.18 2.93
C GLY A 362 5.44 25.25 4.45
N ARG A 363 4.52 24.66 5.25
CA ARG A 363 4.60 24.66 6.72
C ARG A 363 5.64 23.70 7.28
N ASP A 364 6.16 22.81 6.44
CA ASP A 364 7.11 21.76 6.82
C ASP A 364 8.54 22.27 7.02
N SER A 365 8.88 23.47 6.47
CA SER A 365 10.19 24.11 6.67
C SER A 365 10.45 24.53 8.12
N ALA A 366 9.40 24.63 8.95
CA ALA A 366 9.52 25.05 10.35
C ALA A 366 9.75 23.85 11.31
N ALA A 367 9.49 22.60 10.88
CA ALA A 367 9.60 21.42 11.73
C ALA A 367 10.95 20.68 11.60
N THR A 368 11.72 20.92 10.52
CA THR A 368 13.09 20.45 10.38
C THR A 368 14.03 21.51 10.94
N GLY A 369 14.07 21.65 12.27
CA GLY A 369 15.01 22.50 12.96
C GLY A 369 16.45 22.18 12.48
N ARG A 370 17.02 23.04 11.63
CA ARG A 370 18.45 23.20 11.59
C ARG A 370 18.88 23.53 13.01
N PRO A 371 19.83 22.82 13.61
CA PRO A 371 20.34 23.25 14.91
C PRO A 371 20.89 24.66 14.76
N ALA A 372 20.43 25.55 15.62
CA ALA A 372 20.97 26.87 15.80
C ALA A 372 22.39 26.74 16.42
N SER A 373 23.36 26.48 15.57
CA SER A 373 24.78 26.39 15.94
C SER A 373 25.63 27.22 14.99
N MET A 374 25.23 28.46 14.73
CA MET A 374 26.06 29.43 13.99
C MET A 374 25.77 30.91 14.32
N GLU A 375 25.29 31.23 15.52
CA GLU A 375 25.18 32.63 15.98
C GLU A 375 25.89 32.91 17.29
N LEU A 376 26.71 31.99 17.80
CA LEU A 376 27.51 32.23 19.02
C LEU A 376 28.98 32.57 18.77
N SER A 377 29.45 32.54 17.50
CA SER A 377 30.82 32.96 17.18
C SER A 377 30.99 34.42 16.81
N GLU A 378 29.91 35.13 16.44
CA GLU A 378 30.01 36.58 16.10
C GLU A 378 29.75 37.55 17.26
N MET A 379 29.30 37.04 18.41
CA MET A 379 29.10 37.91 19.60
C MET A 379 30.29 37.98 20.57
N VAL A 380 31.36 37.20 20.33
CA VAL A 380 32.55 37.21 21.20
C VAL A 380 33.67 38.10 20.63
N GLU A 381 33.65 38.50 19.35
CA GLU A 381 34.64 39.41 18.77
C GLU A 381 34.27 40.91 18.81
N ALA A 382 33.09 41.27 19.33
CA ALA A 382 32.69 42.67 19.47
C ALA A 382 32.86 43.25 20.90
N SER A 383 33.58 42.53 21.78
CA SER A 383 33.84 42.98 23.16
C SER A 383 35.31 42.72 23.56
N GLN A 384 36.23 43.11 22.70
CA GLN A 384 37.64 43.41 23.14
C GLN A 384 38.13 44.68 22.48
#